data_a1a5ccca306a51c5e069aa3c5ff61fb2
#
_entry.id   a1a5ccca306a51c5e069aa3c5ff61fb2
#
_cell.length_a   1.000
_cell.length_b   1.000
_cell.length_c   1.000
_cell.angle_alpha   90.00
_cell.angle_beta   90.00
_cell.angle_gamma   90.00
#
_symmetry.space_group_name_H-M   'P 1'
#
loop_
_entity.id
_entity.type
_entity.pdbx_description
1 polymer ?
#
loop_
_entity_poly.entity_id
_entity_poly.type
_entity_poly.pdbx_seq_one_letter_code
_entity_poly.pdbx_strand_id
1 'polypeptide(L)'
;LSRGLGDVYKRQSPAYTAVPAQFATGPDGSDFSADQTKFAEFCAYDPDKAAEYYEQAKAELGKDSFSFTMVVDADDAPQKVAQVVQEQLQTTLPGFTLELKVEPKKQRVQDMQDGNFEIGLTRWGPDYADPMTYLGMWVTGNSNNYGLWSDADYDAVIAECTTGDLCTDPEGRWEAMYDAESIVLEQAAIFPLYGQCNAEMISSAVTGVDFHPVALNRVFKDAKKSV
;
A
#
# COMPACT_ATOMS: atom_id res chain seq x y z
N LEU A 1 4.74 0.80 -13.57
CA LEU A 1 5.30 -0.04 -12.49
C LEU A 1 4.57 -1.38 -12.31
N SER A 2 3.24 -1.45 -12.49
CA SER A 2 2.45 -2.64 -12.15
C SER A 2 2.50 -3.80 -13.17
N ARG A 3 2.79 -3.56 -14.45
CA ARG A 3 2.77 -4.62 -15.48
C ARG A 3 3.84 -5.70 -15.33
N GLY A 4 4.99 -5.37 -14.76
CA GLY A 4 6.05 -6.36 -14.51
C GLY A 4 5.91 -7.14 -13.21
N LEU A 5 5.18 -6.60 -12.22
CA LEU A 5 5.04 -7.22 -10.90
C LEU A 5 4.05 -8.39 -10.88
N GLY A 6 2.99 -8.34 -11.68
CA GLY A 6 2.02 -9.43 -11.79
C GLY A 6 2.59 -10.72 -12.41
N ASP A 7 3.59 -10.59 -13.29
CA ASP A 7 4.24 -11.73 -13.94
C ASP A 7 5.36 -12.37 -13.11
N VAL A 8 5.98 -11.60 -12.20
CA VAL A 8 7.08 -12.10 -11.34
C VAL A 8 6.59 -13.08 -10.28
N TYR A 9 5.35 -12.88 -9.79
CA TYR A 9 4.70 -13.81 -8.86
C TYR A 9 3.24 -14.00 -9.25
N LYS A 10 2.88 -15.17 -9.74
CA LYS A 10 1.49 -15.60 -10.10
C LYS A 10 0.46 -15.50 -8.95
N ARG A 11 0.78 -14.78 -7.86
CA ARG A 11 -0.02 -14.63 -6.62
C ARG A 11 -0.09 -13.17 -6.16
N GLN A 12 0.24 -12.22 -7.03
CA GLN A 12 0.14 -10.80 -6.74
C GLN A 12 -0.75 -10.16 -7.79
N SER A 13 -1.57 -9.20 -7.37
CA SER A 13 -2.33 -8.33 -8.27
C SER A 13 -1.74 -6.92 -8.21
N PRO A 14 -1.59 -6.22 -9.35
CA PRO A 14 -1.25 -4.79 -9.33
C PRO A 14 -2.25 -4.03 -8.47
N ALA A 15 -1.76 -3.06 -7.69
CA ALA A 15 -2.60 -2.18 -6.91
C ALA A 15 -2.51 -0.75 -7.45
N TYR A 16 -3.66 -0.10 -7.56
CA TYR A 16 -3.82 1.30 -7.92
C TYR A 16 -4.54 2.09 -6.82
N THR A 17 -4.92 1.40 -5.76
CA THR A 17 -5.67 1.90 -4.62
C THR A 17 -4.96 1.49 -3.33
N ALA A 18 -5.08 2.30 -2.28
CA ALA A 18 -4.59 1.98 -0.95
C ALA A 18 -5.40 0.85 -0.32
N VAL A 19 -6.71 0.88 -0.54
CA VAL A 19 -7.63 -0.18 -0.09
C VAL A 19 -7.68 -1.29 -1.14
N PRO A 20 -7.39 -2.55 -0.79
CA PRO A 20 -7.43 -3.66 -1.76
C PRO A 20 -8.83 -3.93 -2.32
N ALA A 21 -8.88 -4.41 -3.57
CA ALA A 21 -10.12 -4.90 -4.16
C ALA A 21 -10.70 -6.09 -3.38
N GLN A 22 -12.02 -6.21 -3.35
CA GLN A 22 -12.78 -7.26 -2.65
C GLN A 22 -12.56 -7.27 -1.12
N PHE A 23 -12.14 -6.14 -0.56
CA PHE A 23 -11.88 -6.02 0.86
C PHE A 23 -13.08 -5.49 1.65
N ALA A 24 -13.73 -4.44 1.16
CA ALA A 24 -14.83 -3.79 1.86
C ALA A 24 -16.04 -3.58 0.94
N THR A 25 -17.22 -3.85 1.48
CA THR A 25 -18.50 -3.72 0.76
C THR A 25 -19.27 -2.52 1.29
N GLY A 26 -19.68 -1.64 0.38
CA GLY A 26 -20.42 -0.43 0.67
C GLY A 26 -21.89 -0.65 1.02
N PRO A 27 -22.59 0.44 1.39
CA PRO A 27 -24.03 0.41 1.70
C PRO A 27 -24.89 -0.11 0.54
N ASP A 28 -24.48 0.13 -0.68
CA ASP A 28 -25.13 -0.31 -1.92
C ASP A 28 -24.74 -1.73 -2.36
N GLY A 29 -23.86 -2.39 -1.63
CA GLY A 29 -23.31 -3.71 -1.96
C GLY A 29 -22.12 -3.68 -2.91
N SER A 30 -21.64 -2.52 -3.33
CA SER A 30 -20.43 -2.38 -4.16
C SER A 30 -19.16 -2.63 -3.35
N ASP A 31 -18.10 -3.10 -4.03
CA ASP A 31 -16.76 -3.15 -3.45
C ASP A 31 -16.13 -1.75 -3.46
N PHE A 32 -15.46 -1.36 -2.38
CA PHE A 32 -14.80 -0.05 -2.26
C PHE A 32 -13.79 0.19 -3.38
N SER A 33 -13.05 -0.81 -3.75
CA SER A 33 -12.04 -0.73 -4.81
C SER A 33 -12.46 -1.47 -6.09
N ALA A 34 -13.77 -1.49 -6.41
CA ALA A 34 -14.29 -2.14 -7.60
C ALA A 34 -13.66 -1.59 -8.88
N ASP A 35 -13.49 -0.28 -8.96
CA ASP A 35 -12.79 0.39 -10.05
C ASP A 35 -11.33 0.67 -9.67
N GLN A 36 -10.47 -0.31 -9.90
CA GLN A 36 -9.03 -0.17 -9.70
C GLN A 36 -8.39 0.88 -10.61
N THR A 37 -9.10 1.39 -11.61
CA THR A 37 -8.58 2.43 -12.52
C THR A 37 -8.97 3.83 -12.09
N LYS A 38 -9.79 4.00 -11.06
CA LYS A 38 -10.24 5.31 -10.55
C LYS A 38 -9.08 6.26 -10.28
N PHE A 39 -7.98 5.74 -9.74
CA PHE A 39 -6.77 6.51 -9.44
C PHE A 39 -5.61 6.21 -10.42
N ALA A 40 -5.94 5.73 -11.63
CA ALA A 40 -4.92 5.37 -12.61
C ALA A 40 -4.03 6.54 -13.02
N GLU A 41 -4.53 7.77 -13.00
CA GLU A 41 -3.73 8.96 -13.30
C GLU A 41 -2.60 9.20 -12.28
N PHE A 42 -2.74 8.72 -11.04
CA PHE A 42 -1.71 8.82 -10.00
C PHE A 42 -0.81 7.59 -9.93
N CYS A 43 -1.36 6.40 -10.21
CA CYS A 43 -0.72 5.12 -9.94
C CYS A 43 -0.43 4.26 -11.17
N ALA A 44 -0.94 4.61 -12.37
CA ALA A 44 -0.68 3.84 -13.57
C ALA A 44 0.78 3.95 -14.03
N TYR A 45 1.25 2.91 -14.71
CA TYR A 45 2.57 2.93 -15.34
C TYR A 45 2.57 3.90 -16.53
N ASP A 46 3.25 5.03 -16.35
CA ASP A 46 3.45 6.06 -17.37
C ASP A 46 4.91 6.56 -17.31
N PRO A 47 5.82 5.91 -18.04
CA PRO A 47 7.23 6.28 -18.02
C PRO A 47 7.51 7.65 -18.63
N ASP A 48 6.70 8.10 -19.59
CA ASP A 48 6.88 9.40 -20.25
C ASP A 48 6.52 10.53 -19.27
N LYS A 49 5.38 10.41 -18.58
CA LYS A 49 4.97 11.34 -17.52
C LYS A 49 5.93 11.34 -16.34
N ALA A 50 6.44 10.17 -15.95
CA ALA A 50 7.44 10.06 -14.90
C ALA A 50 8.74 10.79 -15.26
N ALA A 51 9.20 10.66 -16.51
CA ALA A 51 10.37 11.38 -17.01
C ALA A 51 10.15 12.90 -17.04
N GLU A 52 8.95 13.35 -17.43
CA GLU A 52 8.57 14.77 -17.41
C GLU A 52 8.66 15.35 -15.99
N TYR A 53 8.03 14.71 -15.00
CA TYR A 53 8.11 15.15 -13.60
C TYR A 53 9.53 15.11 -13.05
N TYR A 54 10.33 14.12 -13.47
CA TYR A 54 11.72 14.03 -13.05
C TYR A 54 12.57 15.20 -13.56
N GLU A 55 12.40 15.60 -14.83
CA GLU A 55 13.08 16.78 -15.40
C GLU A 55 12.59 18.08 -14.74
N GLN A 56 11.31 18.21 -14.40
CA GLN A 56 10.80 19.35 -13.64
C GLN A 56 11.46 19.41 -12.26
N ALA A 57 11.52 18.30 -11.52
CA ALA A 57 12.16 18.24 -10.20
C ALA A 57 13.65 18.60 -10.26
N LYS A 58 14.37 18.15 -11.31
CA LYS A 58 15.77 18.56 -11.54
C LYS A 58 15.90 20.05 -11.72
N ALA A 59 15.03 20.66 -12.51
CA ALA A 59 15.04 22.09 -12.78
C ALA A 59 14.71 22.91 -11.52
N GLU A 60 13.67 22.52 -10.78
CA GLU A 60 13.23 23.21 -9.55
C GLU A 60 14.27 23.14 -8.43
N LEU A 61 14.93 21.99 -8.28
CA LEU A 61 15.93 21.76 -7.21
C LEU A 61 17.36 22.10 -7.62
N GLY A 62 17.59 22.48 -8.90
CA GLY A 62 18.92 22.79 -9.41
C GLY A 62 19.89 21.60 -9.33
N LYS A 63 19.40 20.38 -9.57
CA LYS A 63 20.18 19.13 -9.51
C LYS A 63 20.09 18.37 -10.80
N ASP A 64 21.18 17.74 -11.22
CA ASP A 64 21.24 16.91 -12.44
C ASP A 64 20.93 15.44 -12.16
N SER A 65 20.99 15.02 -10.91
CA SER A 65 20.78 13.61 -10.51
C SER A 65 20.25 13.52 -9.08
N PHE A 66 19.59 12.38 -8.78
CA PHE A 66 19.13 12.04 -7.44
C PHE A 66 19.57 10.63 -7.07
N SER A 67 19.92 10.45 -5.81
CA SER A 67 20.24 9.15 -5.24
C SER A 67 19.44 8.98 -3.96
N PHE A 68 18.74 7.84 -3.85
CA PHE A 68 17.95 7.48 -2.69
C PHE A 68 18.25 6.06 -2.23
N THR A 69 18.01 5.80 -0.95
CA THR A 69 18.07 4.46 -0.36
C THR A 69 16.66 3.97 -0.04
N MET A 70 16.32 2.76 -0.50
CA MET A 70 15.07 2.08 -0.15
C MET A 70 15.33 0.99 0.87
N VAL A 71 14.68 1.09 2.04
CA VAL A 71 14.70 0.01 3.04
C VAL A 71 13.68 -1.07 2.68
N VAL A 72 14.10 -2.34 2.72
CA VAL A 72 13.34 -3.50 2.23
C VAL A 72 13.49 -4.68 3.18
N ASP A 73 12.43 -5.47 3.36
CA ASP A 73 12.49 -6.73 4.11
C ASP A 73 13.45 -7.74 3.46
N ALA A 74 14.17 -8.49 4.29
CA ALA A 74 15.09 -9.56 3.85
C ALA A 74 14.38 -10.80 3.25
N ASP A 75 13.04 -10.82 3.22
CA ASP A 75 12.26 -11.88 2.56
C ASP A 75 12.43 -11.82 1.03
N ASP A 76 12.38 -12.95 0.35
CA ASP A 76 12.58 -13.06 -1.09
C ASP A 76 11.60 -12.21 -1.92
N ALA A 77 10.31 -12.18 -1.54
CA ALA A 77 9.28 -11.50 -2.32
C ALA A 77 9.46 -9.97 -2.31
N PRO A 78 9.59 -9.28 -1.16
CA PRO A 78 9.88 -7.86 -1.13
C PRO A 78 11.17 -7.48 -1.85
N GLN A 79 12.24 -8.27 -1.71
CA GLN A 79 13.50 -7.99 -2.39
C GLN A 79 13.35 -7.99 -3.91
N LYS A 80 12.65 -8.99 -4.47
CA LYS A 80 12.41 -9.07 -5.92
C LYS A 80 11.54 -7.91 -6.41
N VAL A 81 10.53 -7.52 -5.65
CA VAL A 81 9.72 -6.33 -5.98
C VAL A 81 10.59 -5.08 -6.00
N ALA A 82 11.42 -4.87 -4.96
CA ALA A 82 12.32 -3.73 -4.89
C ALA A 82 13.34 -3.70 -6.04
N GLN A 83 13.89 -4.86 -6.44
CA GLN A 83 14.80 -4.96 -7.58
C GLN A 83 14.13 -4.56 -8.89
N VAL A 84 12.87 -4.97 -9.13
CA VAL A 84 12.12 -4.54 -10.32
C VAL A 84 11.85 -3.04 -10.28
N VAL A 85 11.45 -2.48 -9.14
CA VAL A 85 11.25 -1.03 -8.98
C VAL A 85 12.56 -0.27 -9.26
N GLN A 86 13.67 -0.73 -8.68
CA GLN A 86 15.01 -0.16 -8.89
C GLN A 86 15.37 -0.14 -10.38
N GLU A 87 15.24 -1.29 -11.07
CA GLU A 87 15.56 -1.41 -12.49
C GLU A 87 14.70 -0.48 -13.35
N GLN A 88 13.40 -0.45 -13.10
CA GLN A 88 12.47 0.40 -13.86
C GLN A 88 12.76 1.89 -13.67
N LEU A 89 12.96 2.34 -12.43
CA LEU A 89 13.28 3.74 -12.14
C LEU A 89 14.60 4.16 -12.77
N GLN A 90 15.66 3.38 -12.60
CA GLN A 90 16.98 3.70 -13.15
C GLN A 90 17.05 3.64 -14.68
N THR A 91 16.19 2.81 -15.29
CA THR A 91 16.09 2.73 -16.76
C THR A 91 15.30 3.89 -17.34
N THR A 92 14.22 4.31 -16.65
CA THR A 92 13.31 5.36 -17.12
C THR A 92 13.85 6.77 -16.84
N LEU A 93 14.57 6.96 -15.72
CA LEU A 93 14.97 8.27 -15.20
C LEU A 93 16.50 8.43 -15.23
N PRO A 94 17.10 8.98 -16.29
CA PRO A 94 18.56 9.14 -16.39
C PRO A 94 19.12 10.01 -15.26
N GLY A 95 20.12 9.48 -14.53
CA GLY A 95 20.70 10.14 -13.35
C GLY A 95 19.97 9.84 -12.03
N PHE A 96 18.92 9.01 -12.05
CA PHE A 96 18.31 8.48 -10.84
C PHE A 96 19.05 7.22 -10.36
N THR A 97 19.38 7.17 -9.09
CA THR A 97 19.98 5.99 -8.44
C THR A 97 19.13 5.59 -7.25
N LEU A 98 18.79 4.30 -7.15
CA LEU A 98 18.11 3.72 -6.00
C LEU A 98 18.97 2.61 -5.40
N GLU A 99 19.43 2.78 -4.18
CA GLU A 99 20.13 1.74 -3.43
C GLU A 99 19.14 0.93 -2.59
N LEU A 100 19.31 -0.39 -2.52
CA LEU A 100 18.46 -1.26 -1.72
C LEU A 100 19.17 -1.61 -0.42
N LYS A 101 18.63 -1.16 0.72
CA LYS A 101 19.05 -1.54 2.05
C LYS A 101 18.17 -2.69 2.54
N VAL A 102 18.70 -3.91 2.43
CA VAL A 102 17.97 -5.13 2.79
C VAL A 102 18.20 -5.46 4.26
N GLU A 103 17.12 -5.55 5.03
CA GLU A 103 17.18 -5.74 6.47
C GLU A 103 16.14 -6.76 6.96
N PRO A 104 16.40 -7.43 8.11
CA PRO A 104 15.37 -8.18 8.79
C PRO A 104 14.15 -7.30 9.08
N LYS A 105 12.94 -7.84 8.92
CA LYS A 105 11.68 -7.07 9.07
C LYS A 105 11.65 -6.19 10.32
N LYS A 106 12.13 -6.72 11.48
CA LYS A 106 12.13 -5.96 12.73
C LYS A 106 13.03 -4.71 12.65
N GLN A 107 14.20 -4.83 12.02
CA GLN A 107 15.12 -3.71 11.84
C GLN A 107 14.54 -2.69 10.87
N ARG A 108 14.02 -3.12 9.72
CA ARG A 108 13.36 -2.24 8.75
C ARG A 108 12.22 -1.43 9.38
N VAL A 109 11.36 -2.08 10.19
CA VAL A 109 10.29 -1.38 10.91
C VAL A 109 10.85 -0.35 11.89
N GLN A 110 11.90 -0.70 12.64
CA GLN A 110 12.55 0.21 13.57
C GLN A 110 13.15 1.42 12.84
N ASP A 111 13.87 1.19 11.75
CA ASP A 111 14.47 2.26 10.95
C ASP A 111 13.39 3.22 10.40
N MET A 112 12.24 2.67 9.95
CA MET A 112 11.13 3.50 9.50
C MET A 112 10.49 4.31 10.66
N GLN A 113 10.35 3.72 11.84
CA GLN A 113 9.84 4.42 13.03
C GLN A 113 10.78 5.53 13.52
N ASP A 114 12.08 5.31 13.40
CA ASP A 114 13.11 6.27 13.82
C ASP A 114 13.39 7.34 12.74
N GLY A 115 12.74 7.26 11.56
CA GLY A 115 12.99 8.17 10.44
C GLY A 115 14.32 7.93 9.71
N ASN A 116 14.95 6.77 9.90
CA ASN A 116 16.22 6.40 9.29
C ASN A 116 16.04 5.75 7.90
N PHE A 117 15.24 6.36 7.05
CA PHE A 117 14.97 5.89 5.69
C PHE A 117 14.61 7.07 4.78
N GLU A 118 14.79 6.90 3.47
CA GLU A 118 14.34 7.85 2.46
C GLU A 118 13.12 7.29 1.71
N ILE A 119 13.17 6.03 1.32
CA ILE A 119 12.04 5.29 0.73
C ILE A 119 11.85 4.00 1.53
N GLY A 120 10.62 3.67 1.89
CA GLY A 120 10.29 2.45 2.62
C GLY A 120 9.36 1.54 1.83
N LEU A 121 9.78 0.30 1.56
CA LEU A 121 8.88 -0.74 1.05
C LEU A 121 8.28 -1.51 2.21
N THR A 122 6.99 -1.32 2.44
CA THR A 122 6.27 -1.96 3.54
C THR A 122 4.98 -2.63 3.05
N ARG A 123 4.37 -3.44 3.91
CA ARG A 123 3.11 -4.14 3.66
C ARG A 123 2.19 -3.94 4.85
N TRP A 124 0.91 -3.79 4.57
CA TRP A 124 -0.11 -3.72 5.60
C TRP A 124 -1.11 -4.87 5.44
N GLY A 125 -1.46 -5.51 6.54
CA GLY A 125 -2.57 -6.44 6.61
C GLY A 125 -3.70 -5.80 7.42
N PRO A 126 -4.98 -5.93 7.01
CA PRO A 126 -6.07 -5.25 7.67
C PRO A 126 -6.32 -5.80 9.08
N ASP A 127 -6.53 -4.91 10.05
CA ASP A 127 -6.86 -5.28 11.42
C ASP A 127 -8.37 -5.54 11.59
N TYR A 128 -9.20 -4.86 10.78
CA TYR A 128 -10.66 -4.98 10.78
C TYR A 128 -11.22 -4.73 9.37
N ALA A 129 -12.46 -5.16 9.13
CA ALA A 129 -13.10 -5.13 7.81
C ALA A 129 -13.76 -3.77 7.52
N ASP A 130 -12.96 -2.72 7.38
CA ASP A 130 -13.38 -1.37 6.99
C ASP A 130 -12.23 -0.68 6.27
N PRO A 131 -12.46 0.14 5.21
CA PRO A 131 -11.41 0.88 4.50
C PRO A 131 -10.52 1.71 5.42
N MET A 132 -11.05 2.15 6.56
CA MET A 132 -10.33 2.95 7.55
C MET A 132 -9.09 2.24 8.12
N THR A 133 -9.01 0.90 8.07
CA THR A 133 -7.80 0.17 8.48
C THR A 133 -6.58 0.51 7.62
N TYR A 134 -6.82 0.99 6.39
CA TYR A 134 -5.79 1.48 5.46
C TYR A 134 -5.69 3.00 5.49
N LEU A 135 -6.82 3.70 5.44
CA LEU A 135 -6.84 5.16 5.33
C LEU A 135 -6.46 5.84 6.65
N GLY A 136 -6.87 5.31 7.79
CA GLY A 136 -6.54 5.90 9.10
C GLY A 136 -5.05 5.94 9.44
N MET A 137 -4.21 5.22 8.70
CA MET A 137 -2.76 5.19 8.95
C MET A 137 -2.05 6.51 8.60
N TRP A 138 -2.59 7.28 7.67
CA TRP A 138 -1.91 8.46 7.10
C TRP A 138 -2.26 9.78 7.81
N VAL A 139 -3.09 9.73 8.85
CA VAL A 139 -3.39 10.89 9.69
C VAL A 139 -2.11 11.43 10.32
N THR A 140 -2.03 12.75 10.42
CA THR A 140 -0.90 13.44 11.05
C THR A 140 -0.62 12.90 12.44
N GLY A 141 0.61 12.48 12.68
CA GLY A 141 1.06 11.94 13.97
C GLY A 141 0.66 10.49 14.24
N ASN A 142 0.00 9.78 13.31
CA ASN A 142 -0.24 8.35 13.45
C ASN A 142 1.09 7.58 13.45
N SER A 143 1.23 6.60 14.34
CA SER A 143 2.46 5.81 14.52
C SER A 143 2.84 4.95 13.30
N ASN A 144 1.91 4.71 12.36
CA ASN A 144 2.16 3.99 11.12
C ASN A 144 2.46 4.93 9.94
N ASN A 145 2.29 6.25 10.12
CA ASN A 145 2.66 7.26 9.14
C ASN A 145 4.17 7.56 9.23
N TYR A 146 4.97 6.59 8.80
CA TYR A 146 6.44 6.66 8.92
C TYR A 146 7.06 7.80 8.10
N GLY A 147 6.43 8.20 7.01
CA GLY A 147 6.86 9.32 6.16
C GLY A 147 6.59 10.69 6.79
N LEU A 148 5.90 10.75 7.93
CA LEU A 148 5.49 11.97 8.62
C LEU A 148 4.71 12.93 7.71
N TRP A 149 4.03 12.40 6.70
CA TRP A 149 3.15 13.18 5.84
C TRP A 149 2.03 13.82 6.67
N SER A 150 1.66 15.03 6.31
CA SER A 150 0.65 15.82 7.04
C SER A 150 -0.17 16.64 6.06
N ASP A 151 -1.48 16.47 6.13
CA ASP A 151 -2.43 17.22 5.34
C ASP A 151 -3.68 17.49 6.19
N ALA A 152 -4.05 18.76 6.34
CA ALA A 152 -5.15 19.17 7.21
C ALA A 152 -6.52 18.78 6.66
N ASP A 153 -6.67 18.77 5.34
CA ASP A 153 -7.93 18.38 4.69
C ASP A 153 -8.12 16.87 4.83
N TYR A 154 -7.06 16.08 4.65
CA TYR A 154 -7.07 14.66 4.92
C TYR A 154 -7.47 14.34 6.36
N ASP A 155 -6.80 14.97 7.33
CA ASP A 155 -7.06 14.77 8.75
C ASP A 155 -8.52 15.10 9.10
N ALA A 156 -9.07 16.18 8.53
CA ALA A 156 -10.45 16.58 8.73
C ALA A 156 -11.45 15.53 8.18
N VAL A 157 -11.22 15.04 6.94
CA VAL A 157 -12.07 14.00 6.35
C VAL A 157 -12.04 12.72 7.18
N ILE A 158 -10.87 12.27 7.61
CA ILE A 158 -10.75 11.07 8.45
C ILE A 158 -11.42 11.27 9.81
N ALA A 159 -11.31 12.47 10.41
CA ALA A 159 -11.98 12.78 11.68
C ALA A 159 -13.50 12.72 11.54
N GLU A 160 -14.07 13.29 10.47
CA GLU A 160 -15.52 13.19 10.19
C GLU A 160 -15.98 11.74 10.01
N CYS A 161 -15.19 10.90 9.34
CA CYS A 161 -15.49 9.48 9.14
C CYS A 161 -15.39 8.64 10.43
N THR A 162 -14.66 9.10 11.46
CA THR A 162 -14.36 8.30 12.66
C THR A 162 -15.04 8.79 13.92
N THR A 163 -15.19 10.10 14.09
CA THR A 163 -15.73 10.73 15.31
C THR A 163 -16.72 11.85 15.02
N GLY A 164 -16.87 12.28 13.76
CA GLY A 164 -17.78 13.32 13.34
C GLY A 164 -19.15 12.81 12.90
N ASP A 165 -19.89 13.65 12.18
CA ASP A 165 -21.27 13.39 11.78
C ASP A 165 -21.41 12.23 10.78
N LEU A 166 -20.37 11.97 9.96
CA LEU A 166 -20.35 10.88 9.01
C LEU A 166 -20.31 9.48 9.64
N CYS A 167 -20.02 9.36 10.93
CA CYS A 167 -20.10 8.06 11.64
C CYS A 167 -21.48 7.41 11.57
N THR A 168 -22.54 8.21 11.41
CA THR A 168 -23.94 7.76 11.36
C THR A 168 -24.57 7.88 9.97
N ASP A 169 -23.79 8.30 8.98
CA ASP A 169 -24.16 8.39 7.57
C ASP A 169 -23.28 7.45 6.72
N PRO A 170 -23.72 6.20 6.49
CA PRO A 170 -22.91 5.22 5.78
C PRO A 170 -22.56 5.62 4.35
N GLU A 171 -23.48 6.25 3.61
CA GLU A 171 -23.27 6.70 2.25
C GLU A 171 -22.27 7.86 2.20
N GLY A 172 -22.48 8.91 2.99
CA GLY A 172 -21.59 10.06 3.06
C GLY A 172 -20.20 9.67 3.56
N ARG A 173 -20.11 8.76 4.53
CA ARG A 173 -18.84 8.22 5.01
C ARG A 173 -18.09 7.48 3.92
N TRP A 174 -18.80 6.69 3.10
CA TRP A 174 -18.22 5.93 2.00
C TRP A 174 -17.59 6.85 0.95
N GLU A 175 -18.31 7.90 0.54
CA GLU A 175 -17.80 8.91 -0.38
C GLU A 175 -16.61 9.68 0.20
N ALA A 176 -16.69 10.11 1.46
CA ALA A 176 -15.59 10.81 2.11
C ALA A 176 -14.31 9.97 2.22
N MET A 177 -14.43 8.65 2.39
CA MET A 177 -13.26 7.77 2.35
C MET A 177 -12.62 7.70 0.95
N TYR A 178 -13.40 7.82 -0.13
CA TYR A 178 -12.85 7.97 -1.48
C TYR A 178 -12.09 9.28 -1.66
N ASP A 179 -12.62 10.38 -1.11
CA ASP A 179 -11.94 11.68 -1.17
C ASP A 179 -10.62 11.63 -0.40
N ALA A 180 -10.60 11.01 0.78
CA ALA A 180 -9.38 10.77 1.53
C ALA A 180 -8.34 9.95 0.73
N GLU A 181 -8.77 8.87 0.06
CA GLU A 181 -7.87 8.07 -0.78
C GLU A 181 -7.30 8.89 -1.95
N SER A 182 -8.12 9.76 -2.57
CA SER A 182 -7.65 10.68 -3.62
C SER A 182 -6.53 11.59 -3.11
N ILE A 183 -6.70 12.23 -1.96
CA ILE A 183 -5.72 13.16 -1.39
C ILE A 183 -4.37 12.47 -1.16
N VAL A 184 -4.36 11.32 -0.53
CA VAL A 184 -3.10 10.62 -0.19
C VAL A 184 -2.36 10.10 -1.42
N LEU A 185 -3.09 9.73 -2.48
CA LEU A 185 -2.50 9.25 -3.73
C LEU A 185 -2.04 10.40 -4.63
N GLU A 186 -2.84 11.47 -4.77
CA GLU A 186 -2.50 12.65 -5.56
C GLU A 186 -1.22 13.32 -5.03
N GLN A 187 -1.08 13.43 -3.72
CA GLN A 187 0.09 14.00 -3.09
C GLN A 187 1.29 13.03 -3.01
N ALA A 188 1.14 11.83 -3.57
CA ALA A 188 2.17 10.79 -3.56
C ALA A 188 2.75 10.48 -2.15
N ALA A 189 1.92 10.65 -1.11
CA ALA A 189 2.31 10.27 0.25
C ALA A 189 2.59 8.77 0.37
N ILE A 190 1.87 7.98 -0.45
CA ILE A 190 2.08 6.55 -0.65
C ILE A 190 2.02 6.20 -2.13
N PHE A 191 2.59 5.06 -2.48
CA PHE A 191 2.46 4.47 -3.80
C PHE A 191 2.09 2.99 -3.70
N PRO A 192 0.82 2.61 -3.95
CA PRO A 192 0.39 1.23 -3.96
C PRO A 192 1.09 0.46 -5.09
N LEU A 193 1.74 -0.66 -4.76
CA LEU A 193 2.46 -1.46 -5.75
C LEU A 193 1.69 -2.72 -6.12
N TYR A 194 1.27 -3.49 -5.11
CA TYR A 194 0.59 -4.76 -5.33
C TYR A 194 -0.22 -5.22 -4.10
N GLY A 195 -1.30 -5.94 -4.36
CA GLY A 195 -2.00 -6.75 -3.37
C GLY A 195 -1.35 -8.13 -3.27
N GLN A 196 -0.97 -8.52 -2.05
CA GLN A 196 -0.40 -9.84 -1.80
C GLN A 196 -1.51 -10.87 -1.65
N CYS A 197 -1.49 -11.91 -2.49
CA CYS A 197 -2.34 -13.08 -2.33
C CYS A 197 -1.55 -14.25 -1.76
N ASN A 198 -2.14 -15.00 -0.84
CA ASN A 198 -1.57 -16.21 -0.29
C ASN A 198 -2.28 -17.43 -0.88
N ALA A 199 -1.52 -18.47 -1.26
CA ALA A 199 -2.08 -19.77 -1.57
C ALA A 199 -1.80 -20.72 -0.42
N GLU A 200 -2.84 -21.42 0.01
CA GLU A 200 -2.77 -22.33 1.13
C GLU A 200 -3.13 -23.73 0.69
N MET A 201 -2.40 -24.71 1.18
CA MET A 201 -2.70 -26.12 1.00
C MET A 201 -2.97 -26.73 2.36
N ILE A 202 -4.16 -27.34 2.50
CA ILE A 202 -4.55 -28.07 3.69
C ILE A 202 -4.73 -29.53 3.30
N SER A 203 -4.17 -30.44 4.08
CA SER A 203 -4.42 -31.88 3.89
C SER A 203 -5.90 -32.18 4.02
N SER A 204 -6.43 -33.04 3.14
CA SER A 204 -7.83 -33.51 3.24
C SER A 204 -8.17 -34.22 4.54
N ALA A 205 -7.15 -34.65 5.28
CA ALA A 205 -7.30 -35.22 6.62
C ALA A 205 -7.51 -34.15 7.71
N VAL A 206 -7.39 -32.86 7.40
CA VAL A 206 -7.58 -31.77 8.36
C VAL A 206 -8.89 -31.06 8.06
N THR A 207 -9.70 -30.86 9.09
CA THR A 207 -10.99 -30.15 9.05
C THR A 207 -11.07 -29.12 10.18
N GLY A 208 -12.03 -28.17 10.11
CA GLY A 208 -12.29 -27.21 11.18
C GLY A 208 -11.21 -26.13 11.32
N VAL A 209 -10.52 -25.81 10.24
CA VAL A 209 -9.67 -24.59 10.16
C VAL A 209 -10.53 -23.48 9.58
N ASP A 210 -10.70 -22.40 10.32
CA ASP A 210 -11.43 -21.22 9.85
C ASP A 210 -10.45 -20.18 9.29
N PHE A 211 -10.86 -19.56 8.18
CA PHE A 211 -10.11 -18.51 7.50
C PHE A 211 -10.82 -17.17 7.66
N HIS A 212 -10.08 -16.16 8.02
CA HIS A 212 -10.57 -14.79 8.14
C HIS A 212 -9.76 -13.83 7.26
N PRO A 213 -10.41 -12.89 6.57
CA PRO A 213 -9.73 -11.92 5.72
C PRO A 213 -8.97 -10.85 6.52
N VAL A 214 -9.29 -10.68 7.80
CA VAL A 214 -8.75 -9.63 8.68
C VAL A 214 -8.15 -10.21 9.96
N ALA A 215 -7.24 -9.50 10.58
CA ALA A 215 -6.57 -9.83 11.83
C ALA A 215 -5.90 -11.23 11.81
N LEU A 216 -6.48 -12.21 12.46
CA LEU A 216 -5.95 -13.59 12.46
C LEU A 216 -6.44 -14.33 11.22
N ASN A 217 -5.57 -14.49 10.24
CA ASN A 217 -5.92 -15.18 8.98
C ASN A 217 -6.37 -16.63 9.16
N ARG A 218 -5.98 -17.31 10.24
CA ARG A 218 -6.31 -18.71 10.50
C ARG A 218 -6.63 -18.95 11.95
N VAL A 219 -7.74 -19.64 12.21
CA VAL A 219 -8.14 -20.07 13.55
C VAL A 219 -8.19 -21.58 13.56
N PHE A 220 -7.44 -22.19 14.47
CA PHE A 220 -7.31 -23.66 14.62
C PHE A 220 -8.08 -24.21 15.82
N LYS A 221 -8.95 -23.40 16.43
CA LYS A 221 -9.69 -23.79 17.65
C LYS A 221 -10.45 -25.08 17.50
N ASP A 222 -11.08 -25.30 16.35
CA ASP A 222 -11.91 -26.46 16.06
C ASP A 222 -11.23 -27.45 15.08
N ALA A 223 -9.93 -27.23 14.81
CA ALA A 223 -9.18 -28.05 13.88
C ALA A 223 -9.04 -29.50 14.39
N LYS A 224 -9.34 -30.45 13.51
CA LYS A 224 -9.22 -31.89 13.77
C LYS A 224 -8.44 -32.52 12.63
N LYS A 225 -7.66 -33.55 12.97
CA LYS A 225 -6.97 -34.40 12.00
C LYS A 225 -7.51 -35.82 12.12
N SER A 226 -8.09 -36.33 11.03
CA SER A 226 -8.40 -37.75 10.91
C SER A 226 -7.11 -38.56 10.61
N VAL A 227 -7.01 -39.71 11.24
CA VAL A 227 -5.89 -40.64 11.06
C VAL A 227 -6.17 -41.57 9.89
#